data_b1dc2f79db4f06a92050b4b3e588093d
#
_entry.id   b1dc2f79db4f06a92050b4b3e588093d
#
_cell.length_a   1.000
_cell.length_b   1.000
_cell.length_c   1.000
_cell.angle_alpha   90.00
_cell.angle_beta   90.00
_cell.angle_gamma   90.00
#
_symmetry.space_group_name_H-M   'P 1'
#
loop_
_entity.id
_entity.type
_entity.pdbx_description
1 polymer ?
#
loop_
_entity_poly.entity_id
_entity_poly.type
_entity_poly.pdbx_seq_one_letter_code
_entity_poly.pdbx_strand_id
1 'polypeptide(L)'
;MNPEDKYNHIFEHLDLSKVLHTLRKKSNRGRPEKLNVPAMIYSLLIAKMENIEFISSLVWRLLHSEEFRAQCRFTGSDNIPSEASYSRLIHALEQTGMLENLQDSLVLSALEEGFVSGTHLAVDSSIVEAWDCQFSEAAAKRRAARRPPKPSEASVAEPQLQFELPEPKPTVVNGPPKKPAYAKRGRPSHAERECRREEQEAYEQSLGPFQKTIEAMLPYTYDELLAALPRHAARCDKKNTKGRLTSYYGFKANLLVDTDSQYIVSGLWSSANPNDQRMAVVLLKGLLLKFPSLNVKHILGDKGYDSSAIYQLIHSLGAFPIIKMIHHKKPPEGMNQDYTPVCSQGHAYRYDSFDAKYETLRYTRPNQCKDCPFSESGCQKVFKIRIQTDLRKHAYPARGSESFTQLYNKRTAVERVFAYLKEYFGMKRTRHRGVRASVDFQLSTLAYNLSKFALDKLNKQLSNSQQVA
;
A
#
# COMPACT_ATOMS: atom_id res chain seq x y z
N MET A 1 17.46 -3.91 31.34
CA MET A 1 17.82 -3.03 30.21
C MET A 1 17.83 -1.62 30.76
N ASN A 2 18.93 -0.88 30.58
CA ASN A 2 19.01 0.51 31.00
C ASN A 2 17.97 1.31 30.19
N PRO A 3 17.13 2.18 30.79
CA PRO A 3 16.16 2.98 30.06
C PRO A 3 16.75 3.82 28.91
N GLU A 4 18.00 4.26 29.05
CA GLU A 4 18.72 5.00 28.01
C GLU A 4 19.02 4.14 26.77
N ASP A 5 19.15 2.82 26.93
CA ASP A 5 19.48 1.87 25.86
C ASP A 5 18.25 1.27 25.17
N LYS A 6 17.05 1.66 25.60
CA LYS A 6 15.78 1.08 25.13
C LYS A 6 15.66 0.95 23.60
N TYR A 7 16.17 1.93 22.86
CA TYR A 7 16.09 1.97 21.41
C TYR A 7 17.41 1.65 20.69
N ASN A 8 18.50 1.41 21.43
CA ASN A 8 19.81 1.16 20.81
C ASN A 8 19.78 -0.03 19.88
N HIS A 9 19.24 -1.17 20.30
CA HIS A 9 19.11 -2.37 19.48
C HIS A 9 18.24 -2.16 18.22
N ILE A 10 17.29 -1.23 18.27
CA ILE A 10 16.46 -0.91 17.13
C ILE A 10 17.26 -0.07 16.12
N PHE A 11 17.96 0.96 16.59
CA PHE A 11 18.65 1.90 15.72
C PHE A 11 20.01 1.42 15.19
N GLU A 12 20.58 0.36 15.76
CA GLU A 12 21.77 -0.33 15.22
C GLU A 12 21.55 -0.87 13.81
N HIS A 13 20.29 -1.16 13.47
CA HIS A 13 19.91 -1.74 12.18
C HIS A 13 19.44 -0.68 11.17
N LEU A 14 19.56 0.62 11.49
CA LEU A 14 19.12 1.69 10.61
C LEU A 14 20.31 2.50 10.09
N ASP A 15 20.66 2.29 8.83
CA ASP A 15 21.71 3.09 8.16
C ASP A 15 21.13 4.37 7.58
N LEU A 16 21.42 5.50 8.23
CA LEU A 16 21.01 6.83 7.80
C LEU A 16 21.98 7.50 6.82
N SER A 17 23.11 6.88 6.47
CA SER A 17 24.21 7.50 5.70
C SER A 17 23.73 8.14 4.40
N LYS A 18 22.91 7.42 3.62
CA LYS A 18 22.35 7.92 2.35
C LYS A 18 21.38 9.08 2.55
N VAL A 19 20.55 9.01 3.60
CA VAL A 19 19.60 10.07 3.94
C VAL A 19 20.33 11.34 4.32
N LEU A 20 21.34 11.22 5.20
CA LEU A 20 22.15 12.35 5.66
C LEU A 20 22.94 12.98 4.53
N HIS A 21 23.52 12.17 3.63
CA HIS A 21 24.20 12.67 2.45
C HIS A 21 23.26 13.50 1.54
N THR A 22 22.03 13.03 1.35
CA THR A 22 21.05 13.70 0.52
C THR A 22 20.50 14.99 1.17
N LEU A 23 20.32 14.98 2.48
CA LEU A 23 19.83 16.14 3.25
C LEU A 23 20.92 17.19 3.53
N ARG A 24 22.21 16.84 3.34
CA ARG A 24 23.32 17.73 3.61
C ARG A 24 23.28 18.95 2.69
N LYS A 25 23.61 20.13 3.24
CA LYS A 25 23.77 21.34 2.45
C LYS A 25 24.81 21.16 1.35
N LYS A 26 24.47 21.52 0.13
CA LYS A 26 25.37 21.50 -1.04
C LYS A 26 26.47 22.57 -1.00
N SER A 27 26.38 23.55 -0.10
CA SER A 27 27.32 24.66 -0.02
C SER A 27 27.71 24.93 1.44
N ASN A 28 29.01 25.14 1.68
CA ASN A 28 29.55 25.54 2.96
C ASN A 28 29.35 27.04 3.26
N ARG A 29 28.73 27.80 2.34
CA ARG A 29 28.41 29.21 2.54
C ARG A 29 27.16 29.35 3.41
N GLY A 30 27.20 30.26 4.40
CA GLY A 30 26.10 30.56 5.30
C GLY A 30 26.31 30.02 6.73
N ARG A 31 25.27 30.15 7.57
CA ARG A 31 25.29 29.71 8.97
C ARG A 31 25.57 28.22 9.08
N PRO A 32 26.52 27.78 9.94
CA PRO A 32 26.77 26.37 10.18
C PRO A 32 25.51 25.61 10.58
N GLU A 33 25.41 24.36 10.18
CA GLU A 33 24.31 23.45 10.56
C GLU A 33 24.48 23.15 12.08
N LYS A 34 23.51 23.60 12.88
CA LYS A 34 23.56 23.47 14.36
C LYS A 34 22.62 22.37 14.88
N LEU A 35 21.92 21.68 13.98
CA LEU A 35 20.94 20.67 14.35
C LEU A 35 21.46 19.26 14.11
N ASN A 36 21.28 18.38 15.07
CA ASN A 36 21.57 16.96 14.94
C ASN A 36 20.44 16.28 14.16
N VAL A 37 20.56 16.24 12.81
CA VAL A 37 19.56 15.65 11.90
C VAL A 37 19.33 14.15 12.17
N PRO A 38 20.36 13.31 12.42
CA PRO A 38 20.15 11.93 12.83
C PRO A 38 19.24 11.80 14.05
N ALA A 39 19.53 12.53 15.12
CA ALA A 39 18.72 12.52 16.35
C ALA A 39 17.29 13.00 16.12
N MET A 40 17.07 13.95 15.19
CA MET A 40 15.73 14.35 14.77
C MET A 40 14.98 13.21 14.09
N ILE A 41 15.62 12.43 13.22
CA ILE A 41 15.01 11.28 12.56
C ILE A 41 14.67 10.18 13.58
N TYR A 42 15.60 9.85 14.49
CA TYR A 42 15.36 8.91 15.58
C TYR A 42 14.19 9.34 16.45
N SER A 43 14.12 10.62 16.81
CA SER A 43 13.01 11.14 17.61
C SER A 43 11.65 11.05 16.90
N LEU A 44 11.60 11.20 15.57
CA LEU A 44 10.38 10.98 14.78
C LEU A 44 9.96 9.50 14.77
N LEU A 45 10.91 8.57 14.67
CA LEU A 45 10.65 7.14 14.76
C LEU A 45 10.15 6.74 16.16
N ILE A 46 10.81 7.21 17.22
CA ILE A 46 10.35 7.00 18.61
C ILE A 46 8.96 7.60 18.81
N ALA A 47 8.69 8.78 18.25
CA ALA A 47 7.35 9.38 18.33
C ALA A 47 6.27 8.48 17.70
N LYS A 48 6.60 7.70 16.67
CA LYS A 48 5.67 6.68 16.11
C LYS A 48 5.54 5.45 17.03
N MET A 49 6.65 4.95 17.57
CA MET A 49 6.68 3.79 18.46
C MET A 49 6.00 4.06 19.82
N GLU A 50 6.07 5.28 20.32
CA GLU A 50 5.44 5.70 21.59
C GLU A 50 4.10 6.42 21.38
N ASN A 51 3.61 6.46 20.15
CA ASN A 51 2.34 7.09 19.78
C ASN A 51 2.23 8.56 20.21
N ILE A 52 3.35 9.33 20.15
CA ILE A 52 3.37 10.78 20.39
C ILE A 52 2.70 11.47 19.20
N GLU A 53 1.53 12.06 19.43
CA GLU A 53 0.68 12.54 18.33
C GLU A 53 1.20 13.81 17.65
N PHE A 54 1.71 14.77 18.43
CA PHE A 54 2.04 16.10 17.93
C PHE A 54 3.54 16.39 18.00
N ILE A 55 4.04 17.12 17.02
CA ILE A 55 5.43 17.60 17.03
C ILE A 55 5.67 18.52 18.24
N SER A 56 4.68 19.32 18.64
CA SER A 56 4.76 20.12 19.87
C SER A 56 4.99 19.27 21.13
N SER A 57 4.29 18.14 21.24
CA SER A 57 4.48 17.20 22.35
C SER A 57 5.84 16.51 22.30
N LEU A 58 6.35 16.19 21.10
CA LEU A 58 7.69 15.67 20.90
C LEU A 58 8.75 16.68 21.35
N VAL A 59 8.66 17.93 20.90
CA VAL A 59 9.58 19.01 21.26
C VAL A 59 9.51 19.29 22.77
N TRP A 60 8.31 19.34 23.33
CA TRP A 60 8.13 19.51 24.78
C TRP A 60 8.85 18.42 25.57
N ARG A 61 8.70 17.15 25.16
CA ARG A 61 9.35 16.02 25.83
C ARG A 61 10.88 16.05 25.70
N LEU A 62 11.40 16.45 24.53
CA LEU A 62 12.84 16.67 24.34
C LEU A 62 13.39 17.80 25.24
N LEU A 63 12.61 18.85 25.51
CA LEU A 63 13.02 19.93 26.38
C LEU A 63 13.05 19.54 27.87
N HIS A 64 12.14 18.65 28.31
CA HIS A 64 11.91 18.36 29.72
C HIS A 64 12.45 17.01 30.21
N SER A 65 12.96 16.14 29.31
CA SER A 65 13.49 14.81 29.67
C SER A 65 14.87 14.59 29.07
N GLU A 66 15.89 14.50 29.92
CA GLU A 66 17.25 14.13 29.51
C GLU A 66 17.33 12.70 29.01
N GLU A 67 16.67 11.79 29.73
CA GLU A 67 16.56 10.40 29.33
C GLU A 67 15.96 10.25 27.91
N PHE A 68 14.90 10.98 27.61
CA PHE A 68 14.30 10.95 26.29
C PHE A 68 15.21 11.54 25.21
N ARG A 69 15.99 12.59 25.55
CA ARG A 69 17.03 13.11 24.65
C ARG A 69 18.09 12.07 24.35
N ALA A 70 18.60 11.39 25.37
CA ALA A 70 19.58 10.31 25.23
C ALA A 70 19.02 9.16 24.36
N GLN A 71 17.79 8.73 24.60
CA GLN A 71 17.09 7.72 23.78
C GLN A 71 16.97 8.14 22.31
N CYS A 72 16.78 9.43 22.03
CA CYS A 72 16.79 9.99 20.68
C CYS A 72 18.20 10.27 20.12
N ARG A 73 19.26 9.95 20.88
CA ARG A 73 20.67 10.19 20.53
C ARG A 73 21.02 11.69 20.38
N PHE A 74 20.34 12.57 21.12
CA PHE A 74 20.81 13.94 21.33
C PHE A 74 21.88 13.95 22.39
N THR A 75 23.00 14.65 22.14
CA THR A 75 24.06 14.87 23.11
C THR A 75 23.79 16.13 23.96
N GLY A 76 24.46 16.29 25.11
CA GLY A 76 24.25 17.45 25.96
C GLY A 76 24.59 18.80 25.32
N SER A 77 25.41 18.81 24.25
CA SER A 77 25.77 20.01 23.49
C SER A 77 24.79 20.32 22.33
N ASP A 78 23.86 19.41 22.03
CA ASP A 78 22.93 19.57 20.88
C ASP A 78 21.83 20.60 21.21
N ASN A 79 21.55 21.46 20.26
CA ASN A 79 20.39 22.32 20.32
C ASN A 79 19.11 21.53 20.07
N ILE A 80 18.14 21.64 20.98
CA ILE A 80 16.82 20.99 20.77
C ILE A 80 16.10 21.67 19.60
N PRO A 81 15.65 20.88 18.59
CA PRO A 81 15.00 21.43 17.41
C PRO A 81 13.63 22.05 17.75
N SER A 82 13.32 23.16 17.11
CA SER A 82 11.98 23.75 17.19
C SER A 82 10.97 22.98 16.31
N GLU A 83 9.68 23.18 16.52
CA GLU A 83 8.61 22.64 15.65
C GLU A 83 8.82 23.03 14.17
N ALA A 84 9.27 24.26 13.91
CA ALA A 84 9.59 24.71 12.57
C ALA A 84 10.76 23.95 11.94
N SER A 85 11.75 23.51 12.74
CA SER A 85 12.86 22.68 12.28
C SER A 85 12.37 21.28 11.87
N TYR A 86 11.51 20.68 12.66
CA TYR A 86 10.85 19.41 12.30
C TYR A 86 9.98 19.55 11.05
N SER A 87 9.22 20.63 10.93
CA SER A 87 8.41 20.88 9.72
C SER A 87 9.25 20.97 8.45
N ARG A 88 10.45 21.59 8.53
CA ARG A 88 11.41 21.63 7.41
C ARG A 88 12.01 20.26 7.10
N LEU A 89 12.39 19.49 8.13
CA LEU A 89 12.90 18.13 7.94
C LEU A 89 11.85 17.22 7.28
N ILE A 90 10.61 17.24 7.76
CA ILE A 90 9.50 16.46 7.20
C ILE A 90 9.25 16.82 5.72
N HIS A 91 9.33 18.10 5.39
CA HIS A 91 9.22 18.54 3.99
C HIS A 91 10.38 18.02 3.14
N ALA A 92 11.61 18.06 3.64
CA ALA A 92 12.76 17.53 2.92
C ALA A 92 12.69 16.00 2.76
N LEU A 93 12.24 15.27 3.78
CA LEU A 93 12.02 13.82 3.69
C LEU A 93 10.94 13.44 2.67
N GLU A 94 9.85 14.22 2.60
CA GLU A 94 8.79 14.03 1.59
C GLU A 94 9.33 14.21 0.17
N GLN A 95 10.09 15.29 -0.07
CA GLN A 95 10.61 15.58 -1.40
C GLN A 95 11.68 14.60 -1.89
N THR A 96 12.46 14.04 -0.98
CA THR A 96 13.59 13.15 -1.34
C THR A 96 13.19 11.69 -1.48
N GLY A 97 12.04 11.26 -0.93
CA GLY A 97 11.62 9.85 -0.92
C GLY A 97 12.56 8.91 -0.13
N MET A 98 13.50 9.45 0.66
CA MET A 98 14.54 8.67 1.33
C MET A 98 14.00 7.67 2.36
N LEU A 99 12.84 7.93 2.97
CA LEU A 99 12.21 6.99 3.92
C LEU A 99 11.76 5.70 3.22
N GLU A 100 11.33 5.78 1.97
CA GLU A 100 11.01 4.60 1.16
C GLU A 100 12.25 3.76 0.89
N ASN A 101 13.37 4.40 0.54
CA ASN A 101 14.63 3.71 0.33
C ASN A 101 15.15 3.03 1.61
N LEU A 102 14.96 3.65 2.79
CA LEU A 102 15.30 3.02 4.08
C LEU A 102 14.43 1.79 4.34
N GLN A 103 13.15 1.88 4.07
CA GLN A 103 12.21 0.75 4.17
C GLN A 103 12.63 -0.39 3.24
N ASP A 104 12.92 -0.10 1.97
CA ASP A 104 13.34 -1.10 0.99
C ASP A 104 14.68 -1.76 1.39
N SER A 105 15.64 -0.99 1.90
CA SER A 105 16.92 -1.52 2.42
C SER A 105 16.71 -2.44 3.63
N LEU A 106 15.82 -2.09 4.54
CA LEU A 106 15.50 -2.92 5.70
C LEU A 106 14.84 -4.25 5.29
N VAL A 107 13.95 -4.22 4.29
CA VAL A 107 13.33 -5.43 3.74
C VAL A 107 14.38 -6.33 3.08
N LEU A 108 15.34 -5.76 2.33
CA LEU A 108 16.46 -6.53 1.77
C LEU A 108 17.27 -7.20 2.87
N SER A 109 17.63 -6.48 3.93
CA SER A 109 18.34 -7.08 5.07
C SER A 109 17.50 -8.17 5.75
N ALA A 110 16.18 -8.03 5.84
CA ALA A 110 15.31 -9.06 6.40
C ALA A 110 15.21 -10.31 5.50
N LEU A 111 15.29 -10.14 4.18
CA LEU A 111 15.40 -11.26 3.22
C LEU A 111 16.74 -11.98 3.35
N GLU A 112 17.86 -11.26 3.43
CA GLU A 112 19.20 -11.81 3.62
C GLU A 112 19.35 -12.59 4.91
N GLU A 113 18.73 -12.10 6.01
CA GLU A 113 18.71 -12.78 7.31
C GLU A 113 17.75 -13.99 7.37
N GLY A 114 16.91 -14.17 6.34
CA GLY A 114 15.91 -15.23 6.28
C GLY A 114 14.67 -14.96 7.15
N PHE A 115 14.46 -13.73 7.63
CA PHE A 115 13.26 -13.35 8.40
C PHE A 115 12.03 -13.18 7.52
N VAL A 116 12.23 -12.89 6.24
CA VAL A 116 11.18 -12.77 5.23
C VAL A 116 11.36 -13.86 4.19
N SER A 117 10.37 -14.69 3.96
CA SER A 117 10.41 -15.70 2.89
C SER A 117 9.99 -15.12 1.54
N GLY A 118 9.06 -14.17 1.55
CA GLY A 118 8.44 -13.60 0.38
C GLY A 118 7.61 -14.59 -0.46
N THR A 119 7.48 -15.82 0.00
CA THR A 119 6.80 -16.90 -0.75
C THR A 119 5.31 -16.65 -0.91
N HIS A 120 4.66 -16.11 0.13
CA HIS A 120 3.24 -15.81 0.17
C HIS A 120 3.03 -14.36 0.60
N LEU A 121 2.55 -13.52 -0.30
CA LEU A 121 2.29 -12.11 -0.03
C LEU A 121 0.79 -11.83 0.01
N ALA A 122 0.34 -11.08 1.01
CA ALA A 122 -1.03 -10.59 1.08
C ALA A 122 -1.10 -9.11 0.70
N VAL A 123 -2.04 -8.76 -0.18
CA VAL A 123 -2.34 -7.38 -0.57
C VAL A 123 -3.65 -6.92 0.06
N ASP A 124 -3.64 -5.74 0.64
CA ASP A 124 -4.86 -5.07 1.12
C ASP A 124 -4.64 -3.56 1.23
N SER A 125 -5.73 -2.82 1.42
CA SER A 125 -5.72 -1.38 1.61
C SER A 125 -6.55 -0.96 2.82
N SER A 126 -6.13 0.12 3.47
CA SER A 126 -6.85 0.67 4.60
C SER A 126 -6.94 2.19 4.52
N ILE A 127 -8.13 2.72 4.85
CA ILE A 127 -8.36 4.16 4.90
C ILE A 127 -7.67 4.73 6.13
N VAL A 128 -6.99 5.87 5.92
CA VAL A 128 -6.38 6.70 6.96
C VAL A 128 -7.01 8.08 6.87
N GLU A 129 -7.64 8.53 7.95
CA GLU A 129 -8.30 9.81 7.97
C GLU A 129 -7.30 10.96 7.85
N ALA A 130 -7.62 11.96 7.04
CA ALA A 130 -6.80 13.17 6.95
C ALA A 130 -6.97 14.03 8.20
N TRP A 131 -5.88 14.70 8.58
CA TRP A 131 -5.95 15.79 9.56
C TRP A 131 -6.78 16.96 9.02
N ASP A 132 -6.76 17.17 7.71
CA ASP A 132 -7.54 18.19 7.02
C ASP A 132 -9.01 17.81 6.97
N CYS A 133 -9.87 18.84 7.01
CA CYS A 133 -11.29 18.65 6.68
C CYS A 133 -11.50 19.11 5.23
N GLN A 134 -12.41 18.43 4.55
CA GLN A 134 -12.89 18.93 3.25
C GLN A 134 -13.62 20.24 3.48
N PHE A 135 -13.05 21.35 3.06
CA PHE A 135 -13.73 22.63 3.07
C PHE A 135 -14.73 22.66 1.90
N SER A 136 -16.01 22.79 2.22
CA SER A 136 -16.98 23.20 1.20
C SER A 136 -16.65 24.64 0.75
N GLU A 137 -16.92 24.99 -0.50
CA GLU A 137 -16.76 26.37 -0.98
C GLU A 137 -17.48 27.39 -0.10
N ALA A 138 -18.64 26.99 0.46
CA ALA A 138 -19.39 27.80 1.43
C ALA A 138 -18.61 28.02 2.74
N ALA A 139 -17.89 27.02 3.24
CA ALA A 139 -17.04 27.14 4.42
C ALA A 139 -15.80 28.00 4.12
N ALA A 140 -15.22 27.87 2.93
CA ALA A 140 -14.11 28.73 2.49
C ALA A 140 -14.52 30.20 2.38
N LYS A 141 -15.70 30.50 1.80
CA LYS A 141 -16.28 31.85 1.75
C LYS A 141 -16.56 32.41 3.14
N ARG A 142 -17.12 31.62 4.08
CA ARG A 142 -17.34 32.03 5.49
C ARG A 142 -16.03 32.33 6.22
N ARG A 143 -14.98 31.58 5.94
CA ARG A 143 -13.65 31.77 6.55
C ARG A 143 -12.95 33.01 5.98
N ALA A 144 -13.06 33.27 4.67
CA ALA A 144 -12.59 34.49 4.04
C ALA A 144 -13.32 35.74 4.58
N ALA A 145 -14.62 35.64 4.78
CA ALA A 145 -15.44 36.73 5.34
C ALA A 145 -15.16 37.00 6.85
N ARG A 146 -14.62 36.02 7.59
CA ARG A 146 -14.26 36.17 9.01
C ARG A 146 -12.80 36.61 9.23
N ARG A 147 -11.99 36.71 8.17
CA ARG A 147 -10.63 37.26 8.28
C ARG A 147 -10.74 38.76 8.50
N PRO A 148 -10.22 39.32 9.63
CA PRO A 148 -10.15 40.76 9.77
C PRO A 148 -9.36 41.33 8.60
N PRO A 149 -9.74 42.53 8.08
CA PRO A 149 -8.94 43.19 7.05
C PRO A 149 -7.52 43.35 7.58
N LYS A 150 -6.53 43.01 6.76
CA LYS A 150 -5.13 43.28 7.09
C LYS A 150 -5.02 44.79 7.44
N PRO A 151 -4.37 45.15 8.55
CA PRO A 151 -4.06 46.53 8.81
C PRO A 151 -3.31 47.07 7.61
N SER A 152 -3.70 48.25 7.11
CA SER A 152 -2.99 48.96 6.05
C SER A 152 -1.57 49.24 6.56
N GLU A 153 -0.58 48.67 5.89
CA GLU A 153 0.82 48.97 6.15
C GLU A 153 1.12 50.42 5.78
N ALA A 154 1.13 51.29 6.76
CA ALA A 154 1.85 52.57 6.67
C ALA A 154 3.15 52.40 7.44
N SER A 155 4.26 52.44 6.70
CA SER A 155 5.64 52.71 7.10
C SER A 155 6.27 51.86 8.24
N VAL A 156 7.22 51.01 7.88
CA VAL A 156 8.67 51.18 8.18
C VAL A 156 9.42 50.10 7.37
N ALA A 157 10.31 50.52 6.52
CA ALA A 157 11.15 49.69 5.68
C ALA A 157 12.34 49.17 6.50
N GLU A 158 12.44 47.84 6.67
CA GLU A 158 13.72 47.15 6.87
C GLU A 158 13.90 46.10 5.78
N PRO A 159 15.09 45.98 5.18
CA PRO A 159 15.28 45.05 4.04
C PRO A 159 15.37 43.61 4.53
N GLN A 160 14.26 42.89 4.48
CA GLN A 160 14.27 41.45 4.60
C GLN A 160 14.52 40.86 3.18
N LEU A 161 15.66 40.21 3.03
CA LEU A 161 15.95 39.35 1.88
C LEU A 161 14.87 38.28 1.78
N GLN A 162 13.92 38.54 0.91
CA GLN A 162 12.89 37.58 0.50
C GLN A 162 13.54 36.61 -0.48
N PHE A 163 13.76 35.39 -0.03
CA PHE A 163 13.89 34.25 -0.92
C PHE A 163 12.46 33.88 -1.35
N GLU A 164 12.01 34.41 -2.46
CA GLU A 164 10.83 33.90 -3.15
C GLU A 164 11.16 32.55 -3.78
N LEU A 165 10.87 31.48 -3.04
CA LEU A 165 10.58 30.22 -3.68
C LEU A 165 9.20 30.39 -4.31
N PRO A 166 9.05 30.15 -5.65
CA PRO A 166 7.75 30.15 -6.27
C PRO A 166 6.91 29.06 -5.57
N GLU A 167 5.90 29.48 -4.81
CA GLU A 167 4.87 28.56 -4.37
C GLU A 167 4.32 27.88 -5.66
N PRO A 168 4.29 26.55 -5.71
CA PRO A 168 3.61 25.90 -6.81
C PRO A 168 2.16 26.37 -6.72
N LYS A 169 1.75 27.19 -7.72
CA LYS A 169 0.35 27.56 -7.89
C LYS A 169 -0.45 26.25 -7.77
N PRO A 170 -1.50 26.18 -6.93
CA PRO A 170 -2.33 25.00 -6.90
C PRO A 170 -2.78 24.79 -8.34
N THR A 171 -2.27 23.75 -8.97
CA THR A 171 -2.75 23.32 -10.27
C THR A 171 -4.24 23.10 -10.05
N VAL A 172 -5.06 23.92 -10.65
CA VAL A 172 -6.51 23.70 -10.69
C VAL A 172 -6.64 22.32 -11.30
N VAL A 173 -6.86 21.32 -10.46
CA VAL A 173 -7.17 19.99 -10.92
C VAL A 173 -8.54 20.14 -11.57
N ASN A 174 -8.54 20.39 -12.88
CA ASN A 174 -9.74 20.26 -13.67
C ASN A 174 -10.28 18.88 -13.33
N GLY A 175 -11.52 18.83 -12.85
CA GLY A 175 -12.16 17.56 -12.50
C GLY A 175 -12.03 16.61 -13.70
N PRO A 176 -12.19 15.29 -13.50
CA PRO A 176 -12.03 14.33 -14.58
C PRO A 176 -12.85 14.77 -15.79
N PRO A 177 -12.31 14.62 -17.01
CA PRO A 177 -13.02 15.01 -18.23
C PRO A 177 -14.41 14.39 -18.21
N LYS A 178 -15.43 15.19 -18.57
CA LYS A 178 -16.81 14.72 -18.52
C LYS A 178 -17.02 13.69 -19.63
N LYS A 179 -17.55 12.53 -19.26
CA LYS A 179 -17.93 11.50 -20.22
C LYS A 179 -18.94 12.06 -21.23
N PRO A 180 -18.79 11.81 -22.55
CA PRO A 180 -19.78 12.23 -23.54
C PRO A 180 -21.18 11.72 -23.17
N ALA A 181 -22.15 12.63 -23.16
CA ALA A 181 -23.55 12.32 -22.84
C ALA A 181 -24.39 12.32 -24.11
N TYR A 182 -24.91 11.17 -24.48
CA TYR A 182 -25.76 11.03 -25.66
C TYR A 182 -27.23 11.12 -25.27
N ALA A 183 -27.89 12.21 -25.62
CA ALA A 183 -29.24 12.53 -25.17
C ALA A 183 -30.37 11.82 -25.93
N LYS A 184 -30.11 11.21 -27.08
CA LYS A 184 -31.15 10.61 -27.94
C LYS A 184 -31.39 9.13 -27.61
N ARG A 185 -32.65 8.79 -27.34
CA ARG A 185 -33.16 7.41 -27.33
C ARG A 185 -33.48 7.00 -28.76
N GLY A 186 -32.92 5.89 -29.25
CA GLY A 186 -33.11 5.33 -30.57
C GLY A 186 -31.85 4.70 -31.13
N ARG A 187 -31.99 3.91 -32.22
CA ARG A 187 -30.82 3.34 -32.89
C ARG A 187 -30.09 4.43 -33.68
N PRO A 188 -28.84 4.78 -33.30
CA PRO A 188 -28.09 5.81 -34.00
C PRO A 188 -27.78 5.41 -35.44
N SER A 189 -27.69 6.38 -36.35
CA SER A 189 -27.23 6.18 -37.73
C SER A 189 -25.76 5.71 -37.76
N HIS A 190 -25.28 5.27 -38.91
CA HIS A 190 -23.88 4.83 -39.06
C HIS A 190 -22.92 5.98 -38.77
N ALA A 191 -23.16 7.16 -39.32
CA ALA A 191 -22.35 8.34 -39.06
C ALA A 191 -22.36 8.78 -37.58
N GLU A 192 -23.53 8.73 -36.92
CA GLU A 192 -23.61 9.02 -35.47
C GLU A 192 -22.85 8.00 -34.63
N ARG A 193 -22.82 6.73 -35.03
CA ARG A 193 -22.02 5.70 -34.33
C ARG A 193 -20.53 5.93 -34.48
N GLU A 194 -20.11 6.38 -35.65
CA GLU A 194 -18.72 6.67 -35.95
C GLU A 194 -18.24 7.90 -35.17
N CYS A 195 -18.99 9.00 -35.20
CA CYS A 195 -18.74 10.20 -34.42
C CYS A 195 -18.68 9.89 -32.89
N ARG A 196 -19.65 9.11 -32.38
CA ARG A 196 -19.65 8.70 -30.95
C ARG A 196 -18.46 7.82 -30.59
N ARG A 197 -17.96 7.00 -31.52
CA ARG A 197 -16.75 6.21 -31.32
C ARG A 197 -15.53 7.10 -31.22
N GLU A 198 -15.37 8.05 -32.13
CA GLU A 198 -14.28 9.03 -32.13
C GLU A 198 -14.28 9.89 -30.85
N GLU A 199 -15.46 10.39 -30.44
CA GLU A 199 -15.61 11.14 -29.19
C GLU A 199 -15.26 10.28 -27.97
N GLN A 200 -15.66 9.02 -27.97
CA GLN A 200 -15.34 8.09 -26.88
C GLN A 200 -13.85 7.78 -26.85
N GLU A 201 -13.21 7.54 -27.98
CA GLU A 201 -11.77 7.31 -28.10
C GLU A 201 -10.96 8.53 -27.65
N ALA A 202 -11.36 9.73 -28.09
CA ALA A 202 -10.74 10.99 -27.65
C ALA A 202 -10.89 11.20 -26.14
N TYR A 203 -12.07 10.88 -25.59
CA TYR A 203 -12.30 10.91 -24.14
C TYR A 203 -11.39 9.94 -23.41
N GLU A 204 -11.30 8.69 -23.86
CA GLU A 204 -10.44 7.65 -23.25
C GLU A 204 -8.95 8.01 -23.33
N GLN A 205 -8.50 8.65 -24.41
CA GLN A 205 -7.14 9.16 -24.54
C GLN A 205 -6.86 10.30 -23.55
N SER A 206 -7.86 11.12 -23.25
CA SER A 206 -7.73 12.23 -22.29
C SER A 206 -7.67 11.79 -20.82
N LEU A 207 -8.05 10.53 -20.53
CA LEU A 207 -8.04 9.99 -19.19
C LEU A 207 -6.62 9.67 -18.71
N GLY A 208 -6.31 10.09 -17.48
CA GLY A 208 -5.10 9.64 -16.79
C GLY A 208 -5.16 8.15 -16.43
N PRO A 209 -4.00 7.52 -16.11
CA PRO A 209 -3.93 6.07 -15.84
C PRO A 209 -4.96 5.58 -14.81
N PHE A 210 -5.14 6.32 -13.71
CA PHE A 210 -6.06 5.96 -12.63
C PHE A 210 -7.54 6.22 -12.93
N GLN A 211 -7.87 6.77 -14.08
CA GLN A 211 -9.23 6.97 -14.55
C GLN A 211 -9.66 5.91 -15.58
N LYS A 212 -8.68 5.20 -16.18
CA LYS A 212 -8.89 4.11 -17.13
C LYS A 212 -9.32 2.82 -16.44
N THR A 213 -9.71 1.82 -17.24
CA THR A 213 -9.94 0.45 -16.73
C THR A 213 -8.63 -0.16 -16.24
N ILE A 214 -8.70 -1.23 -15.45
CA ILE A 214 -7.50 -1.88 -14.92
C ILE A 214 -6.69 -2.52 -16.05
N GLU A 215 -7.36 -3.10 -17.03
CA GLU A 215 -6.75 -3.66 -18.23
C GLU A 215 -5.94 -2.60 -19.00
N ALA A 216 -6.49 -1.40 -19.13
CA ALA A 216 -5.83 -0.28 -19.79
C ALA A 216 -4.69 0.34 -18.95
N MET A 217 -4.57 -0.01 -17.67
CA MET A 217 -3.44 0.37 -16.83
C MET A 217 -2.23 -0.59 -16.97
N LEU A 218 -2.45 -1.83 -17.38
CA LEU A 218 -1.37 -2.83 -17.44
C LEU A 218 -0.20 -2.44 -18.36
N PRO A 219 -0.38 -1.76 -19.51
CA PRO A 219 0.74 -1.34 -20.36
C PRO A 219 1.65 -0.27 -19.74
N TYR A 220 1.16 0.55 -18.79
CA TYR A 220 1.98 1.61 -18.17
C TYR A 220 3.11 1.02 -17.34
N THR A 221 4.26 1.67 -17.37
CA THR A 221 5.40 1.34 -16.50
C THR A 221 5.14 1.71 -15.04
N TYR A 222 5.95 1.18 -14.14
CA TYR A 222 5.87 1.52 -12.71
C TYR A 222 6.07 3.03 -12.47
N ASP A 223 7.07 3.62 -13.14
CA ASP A 223 7.42 5.05 -12.99
C ASP A 223 6.32 5.97 -13.52
N GLU A 224 5.71 5.64 -14.65
CA GLU A 224 4.56 6.37 -15.19
C GLU A 224 3.36 6.34 -14.24
N LEU A 225 3.10 5.19 -13.62
CA LEU A 225 2.03 5.06 -12.62
C LEU A 225 2.35 5.84 -11.35
N LEU A 226 3.59 5.83 -10.87
CA LEU A 226 4.01 6.62 -9.71
C LEU A 226 3.90 8.12 -9.96
N ALA A 227 4.29 8.59 -11.15
CA ALA A 227 4.19 9.99 -11.54
C ALA A 227 2.73 10.48 -11.61
N ALA A 228 1.81 9.60 -12.05
CA ALA A 228 0.38 9.90 -12.14
C ALA A 228 -0.40 9.63 -10.83
N LEU A 229 0.26 9.14 -9.78
CA LEU A 229 -0.39 8.70 -8.53
C LEU A 229 -1.11 9.88 -7.84
N PRO A 230 -2.41 9.75 -7.54
CA PRO A 230 -3.14 10.79 -6.80
C PRO A 230 -2.67 10.82 -5.34
N ARG A 231 -2.10 11.95 -4.92
CA ARG A 231 -1.44 12.11 -3.60
C ARG A 231 -2.18 13.05 -2.64
N HIS A 232 -3.28 13.66 -3.05
CA HIS A 232 -4.06 14.57 -2.22
C HIS A 232 -5.20 13.84 -1.50
N ALA A 233 -5.54 14.30 -0.29
CA ALA A 233 -6.69 13.77 0.42
C ALA A 233 -7.97 13.89 -0.42
N ALA A 234 -8.79 12.85 -0.42
CA ALA A 234 -10.06 12.84 -1.13
C ALA A 234 -11.15 12.14 -0.33
N ARG A 235 -12.39 12.39 -0.73
CA ARG A 235 -13.56 11.71 -0.17
C ARG A 235 -13.66 10.30 -0.76
N CYS A 236 -13.92 9.34 0.11
CA CYS A 236 -14.23 7.95 -0.23
C CYS A 236 -15.47 7.51 0.52
N ASP A 237 -16.42 6.91 -0.19
CA ASP A 237 -17.64 6.38 0.39
C ASP A 237 -17.53 4.84 0.47
N LYS A 238 -17.71 4.29 1.67
CA LYS A 238 -17.65 2.85 1.93
C LYS A 238 -18.94 2.37 2.57
N LYS A 239 -19.50 1.27 2.06
CA LYS A 239 -20.63 0.59 2.73
C LYS A 239 -20.09 -0.27 3.87
N ASN A 240 -20.65 -0.11 5.05
CA ASN A 240 -20.34 -0.99 6.18
C ASN A 240 -21.05 -2.36 6.02
N THR A 241 -20.76 -3.30 6.92
CA THR A 241 -21.37 -4.65 6.93
C THR A 241 -22.90 -4.63 7.02
N LYS A 242 -23.50 -3.54 7.55
CA LYS A 242 -24.95 -3.34 7.61
C LYS A 242 -25.52 -2.61 6.39
N GLY A 243 -24.73 -2.42 5.32
CA GLY A 243 -25.13 -1.74 4.09
C GLY A 243 -25.22 -0.21 4.19
N ARG A 244 -24.93 0.39 5.35
CA ARG A 244 -24.95 1.85 5.54
C ARG A 244 -23.71 2.48 4.90
N LEU A 245 -23.91 3.52 4.11
CA LEU A 245 -22.84 4.31 3.51
C LEU A 245 -22.17 5.18 4.58
N THR A 246 -20.86 5.08 4.68
CA THR A 246 -20.04 5.94 5.54
C THR A 246 -19.01 6.64 4.65
N SER A 247 -18.95 7.97 4.78
CA SER A 247 -18.03 8.82 4.02
C SER A 247 -16.81 9.12 4.85
N TYR A 248 -15.64 8.96 4.24
CA TYR A 248 -14.33 9.29 4.82
C TYR A 248 -13.66 10.36 3.97
N TYR A 249 -12.86 11.20 4.58
CA TYR A 249 -11.99 12.13 3.88
C TYR A 249 -10.54 11.84 4.30
N GLY A 250 -9.70 11.49 3.35
CA GLY A 250 -8.32 11.13 3.67
C GLY A 250 -7.58 10.43 2.55
N PHE A 251 -6.81 9.45 2.96
CA PHE A 251 -5.87 8.71 2.15
C PHE A 251 -6.11 7.21 2.27
N LYS A 252 -5.42 6.44 1.44
CA LYS A 252 -5.29 4.99 1.58
C LYS A 252 -3.83 4.60 1.73
N ALA A 253 -3.58 3.77 2.73
CA ALA A 253 -2.38 2.97 2.81
C ALA A 253 -2.65 1.63 2.13
N ASN A 254 -1.84 1.26 1.16
CA ASN A 254 -1.91 0.00 0.44
C ASN A 254 -0.64 -0.77 0.75
N LEU A 255 -0.75 -2.03 1.17
CA LEU A 255 0.39 -2.83 1.63
C LEU A 255 0.47 -4.17 0.91
N LEU A 256 1.71 -4.61 0.67
CA LEU A 256 2.07 -6.00 0.42
C LEU A 256 2.82 -6.51 1.66
N VAL A 257 2.30 -7.55 2.27
CA VAL A 257 2.80 -8.10 3.53
C VAL A 257 3.14 -9.57 3.34
N ASP A 258 4.30 -10.00 3.81
CA ASP A 258 4.64 -11.42 3.91
C ASP A 258 3.75 -12.10 4.94
N THR A 259 3.05 -13.16 4.53
CA THR A 259 1.98 -13.74 5.35
C THR A 259 2.48 -14.49 6.57
N ASP A 260 3.68 -15.04 6.49
CA ASP A 260 4.26 -15.86 7.53
C ASP A 260 4.97 -14.99 8.58
N SER A 261 5.79 -14.07 8.13
CA SER A 261 6.55 -13.18 9.01
C SER A 261 5.84 -11.88 9.36
N GLN A 262 4.83 -11.44 8.59
CA GLN A 262 4.12 -10.17 8.76
C GLN A 262 5.01 -8.92 8.52
N TYR A 263 6.14 -9.04 7.84
CA TYR A 263 6.87 -7.86 7.37
C TYR A 263 6.11 -7.16 6.26
N ILE A 264 6.13 -5.84 6.28
CA ILE A 264 5.65 -5.00 5.19
C ILE A 264 6.73 -5.02 4.11
N VAL A 265 6.50 -5.78 3.05
CA VAL A 265 7.45 -5.90 1.93
C VAL A 265 7.40 -4.66 1.05
N SER A 266 6.22 -4.15 0.75
CA SER A 266 6.05 -2.92 -0.01
C SER A 266 4.82 -2.16 0.47
N GLY A 267 4.89 -0.84 0.39
CA GLY A 267 3.79 0.04 0.77
C GLY A 267 3.59 1.17 -0.24
N LEU A 268 2.35 1.56 -0.46
CA LEU A 268 1.99 2.66 -1.35
C LEU A 268 0.97 3.57 -0.67
N TRP A 269 1.27 4.87 -0.67
CA TRP A 269 0.39 5.90 -0.14
C TRP A 269 -0.34 6.62 -1.27
N SER A 270 -1.66 6.69 -1.18
CA SER A 270 -2.48 7.31 -2.22
C SER A 270 -3.66 8.09 -1.63
N SER A 271 -4.31 8.90 -2.45
CA SER A 271 -5.65 9.43 -2.17
C SER A 271 -6.62 8.32 -1.80
N ALA A 272 -7.65 8.60 -0.98
CA ALA A 272 -8.68 7.61 -0.62
C ALA A 272 -9.59 7.20 -1.80
N ASN A 273 -9.66 8.01 -2.86
CA ASN A 273 -10.61 7.85 -3.96
C ASN A 273 -10.33 6.65 -4.89
N PRO A 274 -9.07 6.34 -5.33
CA PRO A 274 -8.84 5.26 -6.27
C PRO A 274 -9.29 3.90 -5.73
N ASN A 275 -9.73 3.03 -6.65
CA ASN A 275 -10.07 1.64 -6.33
C ASN A 275 -8.81 0.88 -5.89
N ASP A 276 -8.95 -0.02 -4.92
CA ASP A 276 -7.87 -0.83 -4.34
C ASP A 276 -7.16 -1.68 -5.39
N GLN A 277 -7.89 -2.20 -6.39
CA GLN A 277 -7.33 -2.95 -7.52
C GLN A 277 -6.31 -2.11 -8.33
N ARG A 278 -6.57 -0.81 -8.55
CA ARG A 278 -5.64 0.07 -9.27
C ARG A 278 -4.36 0.30 -8.47
N MET A 279 -4.49 0.40 -7.16
CA MET A 279 -3.33 0.51 -6.27
C MET A 279 -2.51 -0.77 -6.23
N ALA A 280 -3.18 -1.94 -6.27
CA ALA A 280 -2.50 -3.22 -6.38
C ALA A 280 -1.67 -3.35 -7.66
N VAL A 281 -2.14 -2.82 -8.81
CA VAL A 281 -1.35 -2.79 -10.05
C VAL A 281 0.00 -2.09 -9.83
N VAL A 282 -0.01 -0.94 -9.16
CA VAL A 282 1.23 -0.18 -8.86
C VAL A 282 2.15 -0.98 -7.94
N LEU A 283 1.62 -1.50 -6.83
CA LEU A 283 2.40 -2.31 -5.88
C LEU A 283 3.03 -3.53 -6.53
N LEU A 284 2.25 -4.27 -7.33
CA LEU A 284 2.69 -5.50 -7.98
C LEU A 284 3.75 -5.23 -9.05
N LYS A 285 3.60 -4.15 -9.83
CA LYS A 285 4.63 -3.75 -10.80
C LYS A 285 5.93 -3.33 -10.14
N GLY A 286 5.87 -2.65 -9.00
CA GLY A 286 7.05 -2.25 -8.23
C GLY A 286 7.76 -3.41 -7.52
N LEU A 287 7.06 -4.50 -7.21
CA LEU A 287 7.55 -5.57 -6.35
C LEU A 287 8.87 -6.18 -6.83
N LEU A 288 8.90 -6.73 -8.05
CA LEU A 288 10.11 -7.37 -8.59
C LEU A 288 11.17 -6.37 -9.07
N LEU A 289 10.79 -5.12 -9.34
CA LEU A 289 11.75 -4.05 -9.62
C LEU A 289 12.56 -3.69 -8.37
N LYS A 290 11.91 -3.64 -7.20
CA LYS A 290 12.55 -3.36 -5.92
C LYS A 290 13.27 -4.56 -5.35
N PHE A 291 12.73 -5.76 -5.52
CA PHE A 291 13.21 -7.01 -4.94
C PHE A 291 13.35 -8.12 -6.00
N PRO A 292 14.33 -8.05 -6.90
CA PRO A 292 14.48 -9.01 -8.01
C PRO A 292 14.72 -10.45 -7.57
N SER A 293 15.31 -10.64 -6.38
CA SER A 293 15.59 -11.95 -5.80
C SER A 293 14.40 -12.61 -5.12
N LEU A 294 13.26 -11.90 -5.01
CA LEU A 294 12.09 -12.39 -4.29
C LEU A 294 11.40 -13.49 -5.08
N ASN A 295 11.25 -14.67 -4.49
CA ASN A 295 10.58 -15.81 -5.11
C ASN A 295 9.14 -15.93 -4.61
N VAL A 296 8.24 -15.15 -5.23
CA VAL A 296 6.82 -15.12 -4.85
C VAL A 296 6.08 -16.27 -5.52
N LYS A 297 5.50 -17.17 -4.73
CA LYS A 297 4.64 -18.25 -5.24
C LYS A 297 3.17 -17.87 -5.27
N HIS A 298 2.69 -17.16 -4.26
CA HIS A 298 1.27 -16.80 -4.17
C HIS A 298 1.09 -15.34 -3.76
N ILE A 299 0.13 -14.67 -4.39
CA ILE A 299 -0.36 -13.35 -3.97
C ILE A 299 -1.82 -13.48 -3.56
N LEU A 300 -2.09 -13.14 -2.30
CA LEU A 300 -3.37 -13.31 -1.64
C LEU A 300 -4.11 -11.97 -1.58
N GLY A 301 -5.39 -11.96 -1.97
CA GLY A 301 -6.25 -10.78 -1.89
C GLY A 301 -7.67 -11.12 -1.46
N ASP A 302 -8.40 -10.10 -1.01
CA ASP A 302 -9.83 -10.27 -0.75
C ASP A 302 -10.65 -10.31 -2.06
N LYS A 303 -11.98 -10.47 -1.94
CA LYS A 303 -12.88 -10.47 -3.10
C LYS A 303 -12.86 -9.16 -3.89
N GLY A 304 -12.45 -8.06 -3.25
CA GLY A 304 -12.34 -6.76 -3.90
C GLY A 304 -11.29 -6.73 -5.01
N TYR A 305 -10.33 -7.66 -5.00
CA TYR A 305 -9.28 -7.79 -6.02
C TYR A 305 -9.64 -8.75 -7.17
N ASP A 306 -10.86 -9.29 -7.20
CA ASP A 306 -11.33 -10.23 -8.23
C ASP A 306 -11.53 -9.54 -9.58
N SER A 307 -10.47 -9.42 -10.36
CA SER A 307 -10.44 -8.84 -11.72
C SER A 307 -9.49 -9.62 -12.61
N SER A 308 -9.92 -9.95 -13.83
CA SER A 308 -9.09 -10.68 -14.80
C SER A 308 -7.73 -10.05 -15.03
N ALA A 309 -7.64 -8.71 -15.04
CA ALA A 309 -6.40 -7.98 -15.18
C ALA A 309 -5.43 -8.22 -13.99
N ILE A 310 -5.94 -8.29 -12.76
CA ILE A 310 -5.14 -8.60 -11.57
C ILE A 310 -4.61 -10.04 -11.64
N TYR A 311 -5.44 -11.00 -12.05
CA TYR A 311 -4.99 -12.39 -12.22
C TYR A 311 -3.88 -12.50 -13.27
N GLN A 312 -4.05 -11.83 -14.41
CA GLN A 312 -3.03 -11.79 -15.47
C GLN A 312 -1.73 -11.15 -15.00
N LEU A 313 -1.82 -10.04 -14.27
CA LEU A 313 -0.65 -9.36 -13.72
C LEU A 313 0.11 -10.26 -12.72
N ILE A 314 -0.59 -10.88 -11.78
CA ILE A 314 0.02 -11.79 -10.81
C ILE A 314 0.69 -12.98 -11.53
N HIS A 315 0.03 -13.55 -12.51
CA HIS A 315 0.58 -14.68 -13.29
C HIS A 315 1.82 -14.26 -14.10
N SER A 316 1.84 -13.03 -14.64
CA SER A 316 3.01 -12.50 -15.37
C SER A 316 4.24 -12.28 -14.47
N LEU A 317 4.04 -12.16 -13.16
CA LEU A 317 5.11 -12.11 -12.16
C LEU A 317 5.63 -13.53 -11.76
N GLY A 318 5.11 -14.59 -12.38
CA GLY A 318 5.44 -15.98 -12.05
C GLY A 318 4.74 -16.49 -10.78
N ALA A 319 3.75 -15.78 -10.25
CA ALA A 319 3.02 -16.12 -9.03
C ALA A 319 1.57 -16.55 -9.34
N PHE A 320 0.94 -17.24 -8.38
CA PHE A 320 -0.45 -17.66 -8.48
C PHE A 320 -1.36 -16.82 -7.58
N PRO A 321 -2.50 -16.34 -8.10
CA PRO A 321 -3.46 -15.56 -7.33
C PRO A 321 -4.32 -16.43 -6.41
N ILE A 322 -4.39 -16.07 -5.13
CA ILE A 322 -5.27 -16.67 -4.13
C ILE A 322 -6.32 -15.62 -3.74
N ILE A 323 -7.31 -15.45 -4.58
CA ILE A 323 -8.38 -14.46 -4.44
C ILE A 323 -9.71 -15.18 -4.55
N LYS A 324 -10.64 -14.96 -3.59
CA LYS A 324 -12.01 -15.49 -3.69
C LYS A 324 -12.76 -14.79 -4.81
N MET A 325 -13.46 -15.56 -5.62
CA MET A 325 -14.18 -15.06 -6.78
C MET A 325 -15.55 -14.46 -6.40
N ILE A 326 -15.96 -13.42 -7.11
CA ILE A 326 -17.32 -12.88 -7.09
C ILE A 326 -18.13 -13.59 -8.17
N HIS A 327 -19.17 -14.32 -7.78
CA HIS A 327 -20.00 -15.05 -8.71
C HIS A 327 -21.09 -14.14 -9.28
N HIS A 328 -20.95 -13.77 -10.55
CA HIS A 328 -21.96 -12.96 -11.27
C HIS A 328 -22.91 -13.82 -12.11
N LYS A 329 -22.50 -15.03 -12.50
CA LYS A 329 -23.24 -15.94 -13.38
C LYS A 329 -23.18 -17.34 -12.82
N LYS A 330 -24.17 -18.15 -13.17
CA LYS A 330 -24.12 -19.60 -12.90
C LYS A 330 -22.92 -20.21 -13.63
N PRO A 331 -22.22 -21.18 -13.02
CA PRO A 331 -21.16 -21.89 -13.68
C PRO A 331 -21.71 -22.64 -14.91
N PRO A 332 -20.86 -22.94 -15.89
CA PRO A 332 -21.27 -23.76 -17.05
C PRO A 332 -21.69 -25.17 -16.59
N GLU A 333 -22.47 -25.84 -17.44
CA GLU A 333 -22.87 -27.21 -17.18
C GLU A 333 -21.64 -28.12 -16.97
N GLY A 334 -21.71 -29.02 -16.03
CA GLY A 334 -20.59 -29.88 -15.65
C GLY A 334 -19.56 -29.27 -14.72
N MET A 335 -19.81 -28.05 -14.19
CA MET A 335 -18.95 -27.36 -13.21
C MET A 335 -19.76 -26.91 -12.01
N ASN A 336 -19.14 -26.93 -10.81
CA ASN A 336 -19.72 -26.29 -9.61
C ASN A 336 -19.33 -24.80 -9.52
N GLN A 337 -19.72 -24.15 -8.44
CA GLN A 337 -19.42 -22.72 -8.19
C GLN A 337 -17.91 -22.41 -8.12
N ASP A 338 -17.09 -23.38 -7.70
CA ASP A 338 -15.64 -23.26 -7.66
C ASP A 338 -14.95 -23.65 -8.97
N TYR A 339 -15.73 -23.84 -10.04
CA TYR A 339 -15.27 -24.34 -11.34
C TYR A 339 -14.54 -25.68 -11.26
N THR A 340 -14.90 -26.50 -10.28
CA THR A 340 -14.49 -27.89 -10.18
C THR A 340 -15.42 -28.74 -11.06
N PRO A 341 -14.89 -29.67 -11.86
CA PRO A 341 -15.74 -30.59 -12.66
C PRO A 341 -16.73 -31.37 -11.80
N VAL A 342 -17.91 -31.60 -12.32
CA VAL A 342 -18.99 -32.35 -11.67
C VAL A 342 -19.41 -33.47 -12.57
N CYS A 343 -19.63 -34.68 -12.04
CA CYS A 343 -20.11 -35.80 -12.80
C CYS A 343 -21.61 -35.65 -13.13
N SER A 344 -22.14 -36.54 -14.00
CA SER A 344 -23.55 -36.56 -14.38
C SER A 344 -24.53 -36.75 -13.21
N GLN A 345 -24.06 -37.27 -12.08
CA GLN A 345 -24.83 -37.45 -10.84
C GLN A 345 -24.67 -36.27 -9.86
N GLY A 346 -24.03 -35.17 -10.27
CA GLY A 346 -23.88 -33.98 -9.45
C GLY A 346 -22.74 -34.02 -8.42
N HIS A 347 -21.90 -35.07 -8.41
CA HIS A 347 -20.78 -35.13 -7.46
C HIS A 347 -19.54 -34.43 -8.04
N ALA A 348 -18.93 -33.53 -7.23
CA ALA A 348 -17.72 -32.81 -7.60
C ALA A 348 -16.50 -33.74 -7.64
N TYR A 349 -15.68 -33.61 -8.68
CA TYR A 349 -14.38 -34.28 -8.76
C TYR A 349 -13.43 -33.72 -7.71
N ARG A 350 -12.57 -34.59 -7.21
CA ARG A 350 -11.58 -34.25 -6.18
C ARG A 350 -10.32 -33.71 -6.84
N TYR A 351 -9.85 -32.54 -6.42
CA TYR A 351 -8.54 -32.03 -6.79
C TYR A 351 -7.45 -33.01 -6.31
N ASP A 352 -6.57 -33.40 -7.20
CA ASP A 352 -5.52 -34.40 -6.97
C ASP A 352 -4.13 -33.74 -6.93
N SER A 353 -3.75 -33.11 -8.03
CA SER A 353 -2.39 -32.57 -8.19
C SER A 353 -2.34 -31.45 -9.22
N PHE A 354 -1.19 -30.78 -9.26
CA PHE A 354 -0.85 -29.75 -10.24
C PHE A 354 0.40 -30.16 -11.01
N ASP A 355 0.29 -30.17 -12.32
CA ASP A 355 1.42 -30.35 -13.22
C ASP A 355 2.02 -28.97 -13.55
N ALA A 356 3.16 -28.65 -12.94
CA ALA A 356 3.82 -27.36 -13.08
C ALA A 356 4.34 -27.12 -14.53
N LYS A 357 4.73 -28.18 -15.26
CA LYS A 357 5.25 -28.04 -16.62
C LYS A 357 4.18 -27.56 -17.62
N TYR A 358 2.95 -28.03 -17.45
CA TYR A 358 1.84 -27.69 -18.34
C TYR A 358 0.81 -26.77 -17.68
N GLU A 359 1.08 -26.33 -16.47
CA GLU A 359 0.17 -25.52 -15.63
C GLU A 359 -1.26 -26.10 -15.61
N THR A 360 -1.36 -27.39 -15.29
CA THR A 360 -2.59 -28.16 -15.42
C THR A 360 -3.04 -28.69 -14.07
N LEU A 361 -4.28 -28.37 -13.69
CA LEU A 361 -4.97 -28.96 -12.55
C LEU A 361 -5.47 -30.33 -12.93
N ARG A 362 -5.18 -31.34 -12.10
CA ARG A 362 -5.68 -32.69 -12.23
C ARG A 362 -6.75 -32.95 -11.19
N TYR A 363 -7.87 -33.51 -11.66
CA TYR A 363 -8.99 -33.92 -10.81
C TYR A 363 -9.27 -35.40 -11.05
N THR A 364 -9.52 -36.13 -9.95
CA THR A 364 -9.84 -37.54 -9.94
C THR A 364 -11.29 -37.75 -9.51
N ARG A 365 -11.83 -38.92 -9.79
CA ARG A 365 -13.21 -39.30 -9.46
C ARG A 365 -13.49 -39.06 -7.97
N PRO A 366 -14.70 -38.58 -7.60
CA PRO A 366 -15.15 -38.50 -6.24
C PRO A 366 -15.27 -39.90 -5.60
N ASN A 367 -15.18 -39.94 -4.25
CA ASN A 367 -15.26 -41.23 -3.54
C ASN A 367 -16.59 -41.97 -3.76
N GLN A 368 -17.66 -41.22 -4.00
CA GLN A 368 -19.00 -41.72 -4.29
C GLN A 368 -19.06 -42.55 -5.59
N CYS A 369 -18.03 -42.46 -6.44
CA CYS A 369 -17.98 -43.28 -7.68
C CYS A 369 -17.70 -44.77 -7.42
N LYS A 370 -17.29 -45.17 -6.21
CA LYS A 370 -17.06 -46.59 -5.87
C LYS A 370 -18.34 -47.43 -6.00
N ASP A 371 -19.47 -46.84 -5.56
CA ASP A 371 -20.77 -47.49 -5.53
C ASP A 371 -21.73 -46.95 -6.59
N CYS A 372 -21.22 -46.20 -7.57
CA CYS A 372 -22.03 -45.56 -8.60
C CYS A 372 -22.31 -46.53 -9.75
N PRO A 373 -23.57 -46.77 -10.14
CA PRO A 373 -23.94 -47.67 -11.26
C PRO A 373 -23.40 -47.20 -12.60
N PHE A 374 -23.05 -45.90 -12.75
CA PHE A 374 -22.51 -45.31 -13.96
C PHE A 374 -20.97 -45.27 -13.98
N SER A 375 -20.30 -45.83 -12.97
CA SER A 375 -18.83 -45.75 -12.83
C SER A 375 -18.09 -46.41 -14.01
N GLU A 376 -18.66 -47.40 -14.65
CA GLU A 376 -18.05 -48.12 -15.77
C GLU A 376 -18.51 -47.61 -17.16
N SER A 377 -19.70 -47.00 -17.22
CA SER A 377 -20.36 -46.64 -18.50
C SER A 377 -20.28 -45.12 -18.78
N GLY A 378 -19.10 -44.59 -19.01
CA GLY A 378 -19.01 -43.26 -19.61
C GLY A 378 -18.57 -42.11 -18.71
N CYS A 379 -18.34 -42.29 -17.40
CA CYS A 379 -17.77 -41.28 -16.55
C CYS A 379 -16.24 -41.13 -16.77
N GLN A 380 -15.80 -39.93 -17.09
CA GLN A 380 -14.37 -39.63 -17.24
C GLN A 380 -13.61 -39.93 -15.95
N LYS A 381 -12.49 -40.69 -16.02
CA LYS A 381 -11.71 -41.08 -14.85
C LYS A 381 -10.92 -39.89 -14.27
N VAL A 382 -10.40 -39.01 -15.12
CA VAL A 382 -9.53 -37.90 -14.76
C VAL A 382 -9.89 -36.69 -15.62
N PHE A 383 -10.06 -35.53 -14.98
CA PHE A 383 -10.12 -34.25 -15.68
C PHE A 383 -8.78 -33.53 -15.56
N LYS A 384 -8.33 -32.93 -16.66
CA LYS A 384 -7.15 -32.08 -16.71
C LYS A 384 -7.57 -30.73 -17.26
N ILE A 385 -7.34 -29.66 -16.48
CA ILE A 385 -7.73 -28.29 -16.84
C ILE A 385 -6.49 -27.40 -16.78
N ARG A 386 -6.10 -26.80 -17.89
CA ARG A 386 -5.03 -25.80 -17.93
C ARG A 386 -5.52 -24.51 -17.29
N ILE A 387 -4.76 -23.96 -16.34
CA ILE A 387 -5.15 -22.70 -15.66
C ILE A 387 -5.14 -21.51 -16.62
N GLN A 388 -4.29 -21.52 -17.65
CA GLN A 388 -4.19 -20.46 -18.66
C GLN A 388 -5.46 -20.30 -19.50
N THR A 389 -6.36 -21.29 -19.54
CA THR A 389 -7.65 -21.14 -20.24
C THR A 389 -8.52 -20.04 -19.65
N ASP A 390 -8.47 -19.89 -18.33
CA ASP A 390 -9.09 -18.76 -17.60
C ASP A 390 -8.49 -18.68 -16.19
N LEU A 391 -7.48 -17.83 -16.02
CA LEU A 391 -6.76 -17.64 -14.75
C LEU A 391 -7.66 -17.22 -13.58
N ARG A 392 -8.80 -16.58 -13.89
CA ARG A 392 -9.75 -16.18 -12.86
C ARG A 392 -10.58 -17.37 -12.36
N LYS A 393 -10.96 -18.28 -13.24
CA LYS A 393 -11.76 -19.47 -12.90
C LYS A 393 -10.90 -20.58 -12.32
N HIS A 394 -9.75 -20.83 -12.90
CA HIS A 394 -8.86 -21.94 -12.55
C HIS A 394 -7.64 -21.42 -11.81
N ALA A 395 -7.66 -21.49 -10.47
CA ALA A 395 -6.56 -21.08 -9.62
C ALA A 395 -5.70 -22.27 -9.18
N TYR A 396 -4.44 -22.04 -8.89
CA TYR A 396 -3.58 -23.04 -8.23
C TYR A 396 -3.18 -22.55 -6.83
N PRO A 397 -3.42 -23.35 -5.77
CA PRO A 397 -4.19 -24.61 -5.75
C PRO A 397 -5.65 -24.44 -6.21
N ALA A 398 -6.28 -25.56 -6.60
CA ALA A 398 -7.65 -25.52 -7.12
C ALA A 398 -8.62 -24.88 -6.12
N ARG A 399 -9.53 -24.04 -6.60
CA ARG A 399 -10.63 -23.49 -5.80
C ARG A 399 -11.45 -24.63 -5.19
N GLY A 400 -11.98 -24.43 -4.01
CA GLY A 400 -12.71 -25.47 -3.28
C GLY A 400 -11.83 -26.56 -2.66
N SER A 401 -10.50 -26.57 -2.89
CA SER A 401 -9.57 -27.43 -2.18
C SER A 401 -9.25 -26.91 -0.79
N GLU A 402 -8.88 -27.82 0.11
CA GLU A 402 -8.42 -27.46 1.44
C GLU A 402 -7.16 -26.60 1.38
N SER A 403 -6.22 -26.92 0.49
CA SER A 403 -5.00 -26.14 0.26
C SER A 403 -5.27 -24.70 -0.12
N PHE A 404 -6.27 -24.46 -1.00
CA PHE A 404 -6.69 -23.09 -1.33
C PHE A 404 -7.24 -22.36 -0.11
N THR A 405 -8.05 -23.04 0.70
CA THR A 405 -8.66 -22.45 1.88
C THR A 405 -7.60 -22.10 2.94
N GLN A 406 -6.64 -23.00 3.16
CA GLN A 406 -5.53 -22.76 4.09
C GLN A 406 -4.68 -21.57 3.66
N LEU A 407 -4.31 -21.47 2.36
CA LEU A 407 -3.59 -20.32 1.84
C LEU A 407 -4.41 -19.03 1.95
N TYR A 408 -5.69 -19.07 1.54
CA TYR A 408 -6.55 -17.90 1.61
C TYR A 408 -6.66 -17.34 3.04
N ASN A 409 -6.69 -18.20 4.05
CA ASN A 409 -6.78 -17.79 5.45
C ASN A 409 -5.52 -17.03 5.91
N LYS A 410 -4.34 -17.29 5.32
CA LYS A 410 -3.11 -16.53 5.59
C LYS A 410 -3.25 -15.05 5.22
N ARG A 411 -4.18 -14.66 4.35
CA ARG A 411 -4.47 -13.28 3.99
C ARG A 411 -4.70 -12.37 5.20
N THR A 412 -5.26 -12.90 6.29
CA THR A 412 -5.49 -12.13 7.52
C THR A 412 -4.21 -11.51 8.13
N ALA A 413 -3.02 -11.92 7.67
CA ALA A 413 -1.77 -11.32 8.10
C ALA A 413 -1.72 -9.82 7.81
N VAL A 414 -2.17 -9.36 6.62
CA VAL A 414 -2.16 -7.94 6.28
C VAL A 414 -3.17 -7.15 7.13
N GLU A 415 -4.30 -7.76 7.49
CA GLU A 415 -5.29 -7.13 8.39
C GLU A 415 -4.70 -6.92 9.80
N ARG A 416 -3.95 -7.91 10.32
CA ARG A 416 -3.22 -7.78 11.59
C ARG A 416 -2.19 -6.65 11.54
N VAL A 417 -1.40 -6.58 10.45
CA VAL A 417 -0.42 -5.50 10.28
C VAL A 417 -1.11 -4.13 10.28
N PHE A 418 -2.23 -3.97 9.58
CA PHE A 418 -3.01 -2.73 9.64
C PHE A 418 -3.53 -2.41 11.04
N ALA A 419 -3.97 -3.43 11.80
CA ALA A 419 -4.40 -3.24 13.18
C ALA A 419 -3.24 -2.73 14.05
N TYR A 420 -2.05 -3.32 13.94
CA TYR A 420 -0.86 -2.86 14.66
C TYR A 420 -0.46 -1.43 14.27
N LEU A 421 -0.40 -1.13 12.97
CA LEU A 421 -0.06 0.21 12.49
C LEU A 421 -1.03 1.28 13.00
N LYS A 422 -2.32 0.97 13.05
CA LYS A 422 -3.34 1.89 13.55
C LYS A 422 -3.32 2.04 15.06
N GLU A 423 -3.11 0.97 15.79
CA GLU A 423 -3.18 0.99 17.25
C GLU A 423 -1.89 1.53 17.88
N TYR A 424 -0.73 1.07 17.39
CA TYR A 424 0.55 1.31 18.07
C TYR A 424 1.47 2.28 17.33
N PHE A 425 1.30 2.49 16.03
CA PHE A 425 2.20 3.34 15.22
C PHE A 425 1.53 4.61 14.68
N GLY A 426 0.38 4.97 15.24
CA GLY A 426 -0.29 6.25 14.99
C GLY A 426 -0.86 6.42 13.58
N MET A 427 -1.26 5.32 12.90
CA MET A 427 -1.76 5.37 11.52
C MET A 427 -3.30 5.42 11.40
N LYS A 428 -4.02 5.72 12.50
CA LYS A 428 -5.49 5.96 12.45
C LYS A 428 -5.82 7.24 11.67
N ARG A 429 -5.02 8.28 11.87
CA ARG A 429 -5.17 9.61 11.26
C ARG A 429 -3.82 10.20 10.92
N THR A 430 -3.73 10.97 9.83
CA THR A 430 -2.49 11.68 9.50
C THR A 430 -2.22 12.78 10.52
N ARG A 431 -0.96 13.09 10.75
CA ARG A 431 -0.50 14.17 11.64
C ARG A 431 -0.07 15.38 10.82
N HIS A 432 0.20 15.19 9.55
CA HIS A 432 0.57 16.21 8.59
C HIS A 432 -0.50 16.39 7.52
N ARG A 433 -0.49 17.55 6.87
CA ARG A 433 -1.47 17.94 5.85
C ARG A 433 -0.90 17.78 4.46
N GLY A 434 -1.79 17.62 3.49
CA GLY A 434 -1.45 17.53 2.08
C GLY A 434 -0.48 16.39 1.77
N VAL A 435 0.47 16.61 0.88
CA VAL A 435 1.45 15.59 0.45
C VAL A 435 2.38 15.12 1.57
N ARG A 436 2.63 15.95 2.58
CA ARG A 436 3.46 15.60 3.76
C ARG A 436 2.85 14.47 4.61
N ALA A 437 1.57 14.17 4.44
CA ALA A 437 0.92 13.03 5.09
C ALA A 437 1.56 11.68 4.68
N SER A 438 2.23 11.61 3.54
CA SER A 438 2.99 10.43 3.11
C SER A 438 4.14 10.09 4.07
N VAL A 439 4.75 11.09 4.69
CA VAL A 439 5.82 10.91 5.67
C VAL A 439 5.30 10.21 6.94
N ASP A 440 4.06 10.51 7.35
CA ASP A 440 3.42 9.79 8.46
C ASP A 440 3.31 8.29 8.21
N PHE A 441 2.89 7.93 7.00
CA PHE A 441 2.81 6.54 6.57
C PHE A 441 4.19 5.88 6.53
N GLN A 442 5.16 6.51 5.86
CA GLN A 442 6.52 5.98 5.72
C GLN A 442 7.21 5.80 7.08
N LEU A 443 7.08 6.76 8.01
CA LEU A 443 7.62 6.63 9.36
C LEU A 443 6.94 5.51 10.15
N SER A 444 5.61 5.34 10.02
CA SER A 444 4.88 4.29 10.72
C SER A 444 5.25 2.89 10.22
N THR A 445 5.38 2.71 8.90
CA THR A 445 5.77 1.41 8.29
C THR A 445 7.24 1.09 8.58
N LEU A 446 8.12 2.09 8.52
CA LEU A 446 9.55 1.92 8.85
C LEU A 446 9.73 1.58 10.34
N ALA A 447 9.07 2.30 11.25
CA ALA A 447 9.13 2.03 12.68
C ALA A 447 8.61 0.61 13.02
N TYR A 448 7.52 0.17 12.37
CA TYR A 448 6.99 -1.17 12.52
C TYR A 448 8.01 -2.24 12.08
N ASN A 449 8.50 -2.17 10.84
CA ASN A 449 9.46 -3.15 10.32
C ASN A 449 10.78 -3.14 11.10
N LEU A 450 11.26 -1.96 11.49
CA LEU A 450 12.50 -1.82 12.23
C LEU A 450 12.40 -2.44 13.64
N SER A 451 11.29 -2.20 14.34
CA SER A 451 11.03 -2.83 15.66
C SER A 451 10.96 -4.35 15.54
N LYS A 452 10.33 -4.84 14.48
CA LYS A 452 10.22 -6.28 14.21
C LYS A 452 11.58 -6.89 13.87
N PHE A 453 12.38 -6.22 13.04
CA PHE A 453 13.71 -6.68 12.65
C PHE A 453 14.64 -6.80 13.85
N ALA A 454 14.63 -5.79 14.72
CA ALA A 454 15.42 -5.82 15.95
C ALA A 454 15.02 -6.98 16.86
N LEU A 455 13.70 -7.24 17.01
CA LEU A 455 13.20 -8.37 17.79
C LEU A 455 13.63 -9.73 17.20
N ASP A 456 13.51 -9.90 15.87
CA ASP A 456 13.89 -11.14 15.19
C ASP A 456 15.40 -11.38 15.28
N LYS A 457 16.23 -10.34 15.22
CA LYS A 457 17.68 -10.40 15.48
C LYS A 457 18.00 -10.87 16.90
N LEU A 458 17.34 -10.30 17.91
CA LEU A 458 17.51 -10.70 19.30
C LEU A 458 17.11 -12.16 19.51
N ASN A 459 15.98 -12.59 18.96
CA ASN A 459 15.52 -13.97 19.05
C ASN A 459 16.52 -14.95 18.40
N LYS A 460 17.08 -14.59 17.25
CA LYS A 460 18.11 -15.39 16.56
C LYS A 460 19.38 -15.51 17.41
N GLN A 461 19.83 -14.42 18.05
CA GLN A 461 21.00 -14.42 18.94
C GLN A 461 20.76 -15.33 20.17
N LEU A 462 19.58 -15.21 20.81
CA LEU A 462 19.22 -16.03 21.97
C LEU A 462 19.17 -17.53 21.62
N SER A 463 18.58 -17.87 20.46
CA SER A 463 18.51 -19.25 19.98
C SER A 463 19.90 -19.84 19.73
N ASN A 464 20.81 -19.07 19.13
CA ASN A 464 22.17 -19.49 18.88
C ASN A 464 22.96 -19.68 20.19
N SER A 465 22.77 -18.81 21.18
CA SER A 465 23.42 -18.93 22.50
C SER A 465 22.96 -20.17 23.28
N GLN A 466 21.70 -20.59 23.12
CA GLN A 466 21.17 -21.80 23.73
C GLN A 466 21.64 -23.10 23.08
N GLN A 467 22.06 -23.05 21.81
CA GLN A 467 22.61 -24.23 21.11
C GLN A 467 24.09 -24.46 21.42
N VAL A 468 24.79 -23.45 21.94
CA VAL A 468 26.25 -23.51 22.25
C VAL A 468 26.48 -23.83 23.76
N ALA A 469 25.46 -23.72 24.61
CA ALA A 469 25.49 -24.07 26.03
C ALA A 469 24.98 -25.49 26.24
#